data_e536c338da74a2897c247401d0f419be
#
_entry.id   e536c338da74a2897c247401d0f419be
#
_cell.length_a   1.000
_cell.length_b   1.000
_cell.length_c   1.000
_cell.angle_alpha   90.00
_cell.angle_beta   90.00
_cell.angle_gamma   90.00
#
_symmetry.space_group_name_H-M   'P 1'
#
loop_
_entity.id
_entity.type
_entity.pdbx_description
1 polymer ?
#
loop_
_entity_poly.entity_id
_entity_poly.type
_entity_poly.pdbx_seq_one_letter_code
_entity_poly.pdbx_strand_id
1 'polypeptide(L)' 'MEVDVQKLRELRRRRVLTLRELEEKSGVSYNTIWRIENGYRQAHPSTIRKLAAALGIEAEELVKLEEGDDA' A
#
# COMPACT_ATOMS: atom_id res chain seq x y z
N MET A 1 -3.09 7.49 7.98
CA MET A 1 -1.68 7.17 7.78
C MET A 1 -1.30 7.41 6.33
N GLU A 2 -0.17 8.04 6.12
CA GLU A 2 0.23 8.38 4.76
C GLU A 2 0.98 7.24 4.12
N VAL A 3 0.50 6.81 2.96
CA VAL A 3 1.12 5.71 2.22
C VAL A 3 2.17 6.27 1.26
N ASP A 4 3.29 5.55 1.17
CA ASP A 4 4.27 5.84 0.14
C ASP A 4 3.73 5.24 -1.16
N VAL A 5 3.02 6.06 -1.93
CA VAL A 5 2.32 5.55 -3.11
C VAL A 5 3.27 5.04 -4.18
N GLN A 6 4.44 5.66 -4.30
CA GLN A 6 5.41 5.19 -5.27
C GLN A 6 5.93 3.81 -4.90
N LYS A 7 6.17 3.59 -3.61
CA LYS A 7 6.63 2.30 -3.13
C LYS A 7 5.60 1.22 -3.37
N LEU A 8 4.33 1.54 -3.08
CA LEU A 8 3.25 0.59 -3.29
C LEU A 8 3.16 0.18 -4.76
N ARG A 9 3.17 1.18 -5.64
CA ARG A 9 3.07 0.92 -7.07
C ARG A 9 4.27 0.13 -7.58
N GLU A 10 5.45 0.50 -7.11
CA GLU A 10 6.68 -0.16 -7.50
C GLU A 10 6.68 -1.64 -7.11
N LEU A 11 6.27 -1.91 -5.87
CA LEU A 11 6.26 -3.29 -5.39
C LEU A 11 5.23 -4.12 -6.12
N ARG A 12 4.06 -3.55 -6.41
CA ARG A 12 3.05 -4.25 -7.19
C ARG A 12 3.60 -4.62 -8.57
N ARG A 13 4.26 -3.65 -9.22
CA ARG A 13 4.82 -3.88 -10.55
C ARG A 13 5.93 -4.91 -10.54
N ARG A 14 6.77 -4.88 -9.52
CA ARG A 14 7.86 -5.85 -9.42
C ARG A 14 7.35 -7.27 -9.33
N ARG A 15 6.17 -7.44 -8.73
CA ARG A 15 5.57 -8.77 -8.62
C ARG A 15 4.64 -9.07 -9.79
N VAL A 16 4.61 -8.17 -10.76
CA VAL A 16 3.82 -8.31 -11.98
C VAL A 16 2.36 -8.57 -11.65
N LEU A 17 1.82 -7.79 -10.72
CA LEU A 17 0.44 -7.94 -10.27
C LEU A 17 -0.43 -6.84 -10.85
N THR A 18 -1.58 -7.22 -11.38
CA THR A 18 -2.61 -6.24 -11.72
C THR A 18 -3.28 -5.79 -10.43
N LEU A 19 -4.07 -4.70 -10.55
CA LEU A 19 -4.84 -4.24 -9.39
C LEU A 19 -5.79 -5.33 -8.90
N ARG A 20 -6.40 -6.06 -9.83
CA ARG A 20 -7.31 -7.12 -9.46
C ARG A 20 -6.62 -8.28 -8.78
N GLU A 21 -5.43 -8.62 -9.25
CA GLU A 21 -4.66 -9.67 -8.61
C GLU A 21 -4.25 -9.27 -7.21
N LEU A 22 -3.87 -8.02 -7.02
CA LEU A 22 -3.54 -7.54 -5.69
C LEU A 22 -4.77 -7.55 -4.79
N GLU A 23 -5.93 -7.23 -5.35
CA GLU A 23 -7.17 -7.32 -4.59
C GLU A 23 -7.39 -8.76 -4.10
N GLU A 24 -7.21 -9.72 -4.97
CA GLU A 24 -7.41 -11.11 -4.58
C GLU A 24 -6.45 -11.55 -3.49
N LYS A 25 -5.21 -11.11 -3.58
CA LYS A 25 -4.20 -11.49 -2.60
C LYS A 25 -4.36 -10.77 -1.28
N SER A 26 -4.79 -9.53 -1.31
CA SER A 26 -4.82 -8.71 -0.11
C SER A 26 -6.17 -8.63 0.56
N GLY A 27 -7.23 -8.85 -0.20
CA GLY A 27 -8.57 -8.63 0.32
C GLY A 27 -8.98 -7.17 0.31
N VAL A 28 -8.17 -6.31 -0.30
CA VAL A 28 -8.48 -4.89 -0.43
C VAL A 28 -9.01 -4.63 -1.83
N SER A 29 -10.14 -3.94 -1.93
CA SER A 29 -10.78 -3.67 -3.21
C SER A 29 -9.82 -3.00 -4.18
N TYR A 30 -9.84 -3.44 -5.46
CA TYR A 30 -8.98 -2.85 -6.47
C TYR A 30 -9.23 -1.36 -6.61
N ASN A 31 -10.47 -0.93 -6.40
CA ASN A 31 -10.80 0.47 -6.47
C ASN A 31 -10.12 1.26 -5.35
N THR A 32 -10.08 0.68 -4.17
CA THR A 32 -9.38 1.29 -3.04
C THR A 32 -7.87 1.38 -3.33
N ILE A 33 -7.30 0.29 -3.86
CA ILE A 33 -5.88 0.28 -4.20
C ILE A 33 -5.58 1.36 -5.25
N TRP A 34 -6.42 1.45 -6.27
CA TRP A 34 -6.25 2.45 -7.31
C TRP A 34 -6.25 3.86 -6.73
N ARG A 35 -7.19 4.13 -5.84
CA ARG A 35 -7.29 5.45 -5.23
C ARG A 35 -6.06 5.78 -4.38
N ILE A 36 -5.57 4.80 -3.67
CA ILE A 36 -4.36 4.99 -2.86
C ILE A 36 -3.17 5.26 -3.76
N GLU A 37 -3.01 4.48 -4.83
CA GLU A 37 -1.88 4.64 -5.74
C GLU A 37 -1.90 5.99 -6.45
N ASN A 38 -3.06 6.57 -6.62
CA ASN A 38 -3.20 7.85 -7.30
C ASN A 38 -3.36 9.02 -6.34
N GLY A 39 -3.16 8.78 -5.06
CA GLY A 39 -3.13 9.86 -4.08
C GLY A 39 -4.48 10.41 -3.67
N TYR A 40 -5.55 9.71 -4.02
CA TYR A 40 -6.89 10.20 -3.70
C TYR A 40 -7.35 9.81 -2.31
N ARG A 41 -6.62 8.94 -1.65
CA ARG A 41 -7.09 8.39 -0.41
C ARG A 41 -5.91 7.95 0.46
N GLN A 42 -6.04 8.21 1.75
CA GLN A 42 -5.13 7.64 2.73
C GLN A 42 -5.66 6.27 3.15
N ALA A 43 -4.76 5.43 3.61
CA ALA A 43 -5.13 4.08 3.99
C ALA A 43 -5.16 3.93 5.50
N HIS A 44 -6.11 3.15 5.98
CA HIS A 44 -6.14 2.77 7.39
C HIS A 44 -5.01 1.77 7.66
N PRO A 45 -4.54 1.70 8.92
CA PRO A 45 -3.49 0.74 9.24
C PRO A 45 -3.84 -0.70 8.86
N SER A 46 -5.10 -1.08 8.99
CA SER A 46 -5.49 -2.45 8.62
C SER A 46 -5.33 -2.68 7.13
N THR A 47 -5.66 -1.67 6.31
CA THR A 47 -5.49 -1.77 4.87
C THR A 47 -4.01 -1.89 4.52
N ILE A 48 -3.17 -1.09 5.18
CA ILE A 48 -1.74 -1.13 4.94
C ILE A 48 -1.17 -2.50 5.27
N ARG A 49 -1.59 -3.08 6.40
CA ARG A 49 -1.12 -4.41 6.79
C ARG A 49 -1.53 -5.48 5.78
N LYS A 50 -2.75 -5.38 5.26
CA LYS A 50 -3.22 -6.34 4.26
C LYS A 50 -2.42 -6.25 2.98
N LEU A 51 -2.16 -5.03 2.52
CA LEU A 51 -1.37 -4.83 1.31
C LEU A 51 0.06 -5.30 1.50
N ALA A 52 0.65 -4.99 2.64
CA ALA A 52 2.02 -5.40 2.92
C ALA A 52 2.14 -6.91 2.95
N ALA A 53 1.19 -7.59 3.60
CA ALA A 53 1.20 -9.03 3.66
C ALA A 53 1.10 -9.64 2.26
N ALA A 54 0.24 -9.07 1.42
CA ALA A 54 0.08 -9.56 0.05
C ALA A 54 1.35 -9.36 -0.77
N LEU A 55 2.10 -8.31 -0.47
CA LEU A 55 3.33 -8.01 -1.18
C LEU A 55 4.56 -8.65 -0.54
N GLY A 56 4.40 -9.30 0.60
CA GLY A 56 5.50 -9.99 1.26
C GLY A 56 6.48 -9.06 1.93
N ILE A 57 6.03 -7.91 2.41
CA ILE A 57 6.88 -6.94 3.08
C ILE A 57 6.27 -6.53 4.41
N GLU A 58 7.05 -5.78 5.19
CA GLU A 58 6.56 -5.22 6.44
C GLU A 58 5.69 -4.01 6.16
N ALA A 59 4.66 -3.82 6.98
CA ALA A 59 3.74 -2.71 6.79
C ALA A 59 4.46 -1.37 6.82
N GLU A 60 5.47 -1.25 7.67
CA GLU A 60 6.21 0.01 7.81
C GLU A 60 6.91 0.42 6.51
N GLU A 61 7.15 -0.53 5.62
CA GLU A 61 7.78 -0.20 4.33
C GLU A 61 6.82 0.50 3.39
N LEU A 62 5.53 0.45 3.67
CA LEU A 62 4.54 1.09 2.81
C LEU A 62 4.12 2.47 3.28
N VAL A 63 4.62 2.92 4.40
CA VAL A 63 4.20 4.21 4.95
C VAL A 63 5.36 5.17 4.95
N LYS A 64 5.01 6.45 4.86
CA LYS A 64 6.00 7.51 5.01
C LYS A 64 6.09 7.86 6.48
N LEU A 65 7.29 7.72 7.01
CA LEU A 65 7.55 8.08 8.39
C LEU A 65 8.02 9.52 8.43
N GLU A 66 7.41 10.30 9.31
CA GLU A 66 7.76 11.70 9.44
C GLU A 66 8.95 11.82 10.36
N GLU A 67 10.05 12.26 9.80
CA GLU A 67 11.27 12.41 10.57
C GLU A 67 11.21 13.64 11.44
N GLY A 68 11.70 13.47 12.65
CA GLY A 68 11.73 14.57 13.58
C GLY A 68 10.41 14.82 14.25
N ASP A 69 9.42 14.07 13.88
CA ASP A 69 8.09 14.23 14.43
C ASP A 69 8.03 13.81 15.88
N ASP A 70 8.88 12.92 16.24
CA ASP A 70 8.94 12.36 17.57
C ASP A 70 9.83 13.15 18.50
N ALA A 71 10.34 14.23 18.01
CA ALA A 71 11.32 15.01 18.74
C ALA A 71 10.85 15.44 20.12
#